data_4e338ba69b6dfc484c0061c60fcdbf38
#
_entry.id   4e338ba69b6dfc484c0061c60fcdbf38
#
_cell.length_a   1.000
_cell.length_b   1.000
_cell.length_c   1.000
_cell.angle_alpha   90.00
_cell.angle_beta   90.00
_cell.angle_gamma   90.00
#
_symmetry.space_group_name_H-M   'P 1'
#
loop_
_entity.id
_entity.type
_entity.pdbx_description
1 polymer ?
#
loop_
_entity_poly.entity_id
_entity_poly.type
_entity_poly.pdbx_seq_one_letter_code
_entity_poly.pdbx_strand_id
1 'polypeptide(L)'
;MYRTHHCGELRASHINKKVTLSGWVQKSRDKGFVAWVDLRDRYGITQLVFDTDRTDEKLMELARNLGREYVIQVTGTVIERASKNPNIETGDVEILVESLEVLNQAEIPPFTIEDNTDGGEELRMKYRYLDIRRNPVKNNLIFRHKVTQEVRNYLSSKDFIEVETPYLIKSTPEGARDFVVPSRMNEGQFYALPQSPQTFKQLLMVGGMDKYFQIVKCFRDEDLRADRQPEFTQIDCEMAFVEQEDVLNTFEGLTRHLLKEINGIEISEFPIMTFDEAMKRYGNDKPDIRFGMEFGELNKAAQHKDFKVFNSAELVVGIAVPGGNTYSRKEIDKLIDWVKRPQIGALGMVYVRCNEDGTYKSSVDKFYDQNDLANWAKVTNAKAGDLICVLSGETNKVRAQLSALRMEMAERLGLRKPDEFAPLWVVDFPLLEWDEDTERYHAMHHPFTSPKPGQIELLDSKPGDVKANAYDLVLNGNEIGGGSIRIHDKQTQALMFDHLGFTKEEAKAQFGFLMNAFEYGAPPHGGIAFGLDRLVAILGGQETIRDFIAFPKNNSGRDVMIDAPAPIDNNQLDELGLRTK
;
A
#
# COMPACT_ATOMS: atom_id res chain seq x y z
N MET A 1 -10.10 -35.91 19.21
CA MET A 1 -9.40 -35.02 18.21
C MET A 1 -10.16 -35.11 16.91
N TYR A 2 -10.53 -33.98 16.31
CA TYR A 2 -11.38 -33.98 15.09
C TYR A 2 -10.65 -34.41 13.80
N ARG A 3 -9.32 -34.46 13.80
CA ARG A 3 -8.53 -34.88 12.64
C ARG A 3 -7.15 -35.40 13.02
N THR A 4 -6.65 -36.40 12.30
CA THR A 4 -5.27 -36.93 12.41
C THR A 4 -4.35 -36.25 11.41
N HIS A 5 -4.90 -35.83 10.24
CA HIS A 5 -4.22 -35.16 9.13
C HIS A 5 -5.10 -34.01 8.64
N HIS A 6 -4.52 -33.07 7.89
CA HIS A 6 -5.30 -32.05 7.19
C HIS A 6 -5.49 -32.39 5.69
N CYS A 7 -6.45 -31.70 5.04
CA CYS A 7 -6.89 -32.06 3.69
C CYS A 7 -5.84 -31.84 2.56
N GLY A 8 -4.74 -31.15 2.85
CA GLY A 8 -3.64 -30.96 1.90
C GLY A 8 -2.43 -31.88 2.11
N GLU A 9 -2.47 -32.76 3.12
CA GLU A 9 -1.27 -33.46 3.60
C GLU A 9 -1.03 -34.82 2.96
N LEU A 10 -2.10 -35.51 2.53
CA LEU A 10 -2.02 -36.90 2.10
C LEU A 10 -1.25 -37.07 0.78
N ARG A 11 -0.43 -38.13 0.75
CA ARG A 11 0.41 -38.51 -0.41
C ARG A 11 0.40 -40.04 -0.57
N ALA A 12 0.98 -40.55 -1.63
CA ALA A 12 1.11 -42.00 -1.89
C ALA A 12 1.73 -42.77 -0.71
N SER A 13 2.57 -42.15 0.11
CA SER A 13 3.17 -42.76 1.35
C SER A 13 2.15 -43.02 2.46
N HIS A 14 0.94 -42.50 2.31
CA HIS A 14 -0.15 -42.72 3.29
C HIS A 14 -1.11 -43.83 2.86
N ILE A 15 -0.95 -44.43 1.68
CA ILE A 15 -1.80 -45.54 1.21
C ILE A 15 -1.85 -46.66 2.26
N ASN A 16 -3.03 -47.22 2.49
CA ASN A 16 -3.38 -48.24 3.51
C ASN A 16 -3.36 -47.71 4.96
N LYS A 17 -3.12 -46.42 5.20
CA LYS A 17 -3.26 -45.84 6.54
C LYS A 17 -4.71 -45.42 6.78
N LYS A 18 -5.19 -45.65 7.98
CA LYS A 18 -6.47 -45.13 8.47
C LYS A 18 -6.27 -43.69 8.97
N VAL A 19 -7.06 -42.77 8.44
CA VAL A 19 -6.96 -41.34 8.76
C VAL A 19 -8.33 -40.74 9.07
N THR A 20 -8.33 -39.67 9.85
CA THR A 20 -9.50 -38.85 10.13
C THR A 20 -9.25 -37.45 9.61
N LEU A 21 -10.14 -36.92 8.75
CA LEU A 21 -10.13 -35.55 8.25
C LEU A 21 -11.38 -34.81 8.71
N SER A 22 -11.26 -33.50 8.85
CA SER A 22 -12.39 -32.58 9.03
C SER A 22 -12.22 -31.34 8.16
N GLY A 23 -13.31 -30.89 7.55
CA GLY A 23 -13.29 -29.74 6.65
C GLY A 23 -14.68 -29.41 6.12
N TRP A 24 -14.69 -28.59 5.08
CA TRP A 24 -15.88 -28.16 4.37
C TRP A 24 -16.06 -28.94 3.08
N VAL A 25 -17.30 -29.36 2.79
CA VAL A 25 -17.67 -29.98 1.52
C VAL A 25 -17.61 -28.93 0.42
N GLN A 26 -16.63 -29.01 -0.45
CA GLN A 26 -16.53 -28.08 -1.59
C GLN A 26 -17.43 -28.49 -2.74
N LYS A 27 -17.41 -29.79 -3.09
CA LYS A 27 -18.15 -30.35 -4.21
C LYS A 27 -18.53 -31.79 -3.95
N SER A 28 -19.76 -32.16 -4.29
CA SER A 28 -20.24 -33.54 -4.29
C SER A 28 -20.61 -33.97 -5.70
N ARG A 29 -20.35 -35.22 -6.05
CA ARG A 29 -20.68 -35.83 -7.35
C ARG A 29 -21.17 -37.23 -7.08
N ASP A 30 -22.40 -37.53 -7.53
CA ASP A 30 -23.01 -38.86 -7.42
C ASP A 30 -23.25 -39.48 -8.81
N LYS A 31 -22.84 -40.72 -8.99
CA LYS A 31 -23.04 -41.55 -10.20
C LYS A 31 -23.90 -42.78 -9.93
N GLY A 32 -24.59 -42.82 -8.80
CA GLY A 32 -25.46 -43.90 -8.37
C GLY A 32 -24.70 -45.00 -7.61
N PHE A 33 -23.69 -45.60 -8.20
CA PHE A 33 -22.91 -46.68 -7.60
C PHE A 33 -21.63 -46.18 -6.87
N VAL A 34 -21.18 -44.96 -7.18
CA VAL A 34 -20.08 -44.29 -6.50
C VAL A 34 -20.40 -42.81 -6.31
N ALA A 35 -20.15 -42.30 -5.12
CA ALA A 35 -20.17 -40.86 -4.83
C ALA A 35 -18.78 -40.36 -4.45
N TRP A 36 -18.44 -39.16 -4.91
CA TRP A 36 -17.20 -38.46 -4.54
C TRP A 36 -17.52 -37.13 -3.88
N VAL A 37 -16.77 -36.80 -2.84
CA VAL A 37 -16.85 -35.53 -2.14
C VAL A 37 -15.46 -34.93 -2.06
N ASP A 38 -15.30 -33.71 -2.54
CA ASP A 38 -14.07 -32.95 -2.36
C ASP A 38 -14.17 -32.23 -1.01
N LEU A 39 -13.37 -32.66 -0.04
CA LEU A 39 -13.28 -32.09 1.30
C LEU A 39 -12.13 -31.09 1.35
N ARG A 40 -12.41 -29.87 1.78
CA ARG A 40 -11.44 -28.76 1.81
C ARG A 40 -11.21 -28.27 3.24
N ASP A 41 -9.98 -27.94 3.55
CA ASP A 41 -9.58 -27.11 4.69
C ASP A 41 -8.64 -25.98 4.26
N ARG A 42 -7.97 -25.31 5.21
CA ARG A 42 -6.98 -24.27 4.91
C ARG A 42 -5.81 -24.77 4.07
N TYR A 43 -5.44 -26.03 4.23
CA TYR A 43 -4.21 -26.62 3.68
C TYR A 43 -4.39 -27.22 2.29
N GLY A 44 -5.62 -27.57 1.92
CA GLY A 44 -5.88 -28.15 0.60
C GLY A 44 -7.20 -28.89 0.49
N ILE A 45 -7.25 -29.80 -0.49
CA ILE A 45 -8.43 -30.58 -0.83
C ILE A 45 -8.03 -32.05 -0.86
N THR A 46 -8.86 -32.92 -0.27
CA THR A 46 -8.76 -34.38 -0.43
C THR A 46 -10.09 -34.90 -0.97
N GLN A 47 -10.05 -35.78 -1.96
CA GLN A 47 -11.23 -36.49 -2.46
C GLN A 47 -11.59 -37.63 -1.50
N LEU A 48 -12.86 -37.69 -1.16
CA LEU A 48 -13.48 -38.80 -0.46
C LEU A 48 -14.23 -39.66 -1.49
N VAL A 49 -14.20 -40.97 -1.34
CA VAL A 49 -14.95 -41.91 -2.17
C VAL A 49 -15.86 -42.78 -1.31
N PHE A 50 -17.09 -42.93 -1.77
CA PHE A 50 -18.13 -43.80 -1.23
C PHE A 50 -18.53 -44.75 -2.35
N ASP A 51 -18.31 -46.03 -2.17
CA ASP A 51 -18.52 -47.07 -3.16
C ASP A 51 -19.56 -48.06 -2.63
N THR A 52 -20.66 -48.28 -3.37
CA THR A 52 -21.75 -49.14 -2.94
C THR A 52 -21.34 -50.59 -2.62
N ASP A 53 -20.23 -51.05 -3.20
CA ASP A 53 -19.71 -52.40 -2.92
C ASP A 53 -18.92 -52.47 -1.57
N ARG A 54 -18.53 -51.30 -1.03
CA ARG A 54 -17.65 -51.20 0.14
C ARG A 54 -18.19 -50.32 1.26
N THR A 55 -19.26 -49.56 0.98
CA THR A 55 -19.87 -48.58 1.89
C THR A 55 -21.28 -49.00 2.22
N ASP A 56 -21.67 -49.00 3.48
CA ASP A 56 -23.05 -49.36 3.88
C ASP A 56 -24.08 -48.32 3.34
N GLU A 57 -25.32 -48.76 3.20
CA GLU A 57 -26.38 -47.97 2.58
C GLU A 57 -26.67 -46.67 3.34
N LYS A 58 -26.60 -46.66 4.67
CA LYS A 58 -26.83 -45.45 5.49
C LYS A 58 -25.72 -44.40 5.26
N LEU A 59 -24.47 -44.84 5.15
CA LEU A 59 -23.33 -43.97 4.90
C LEU A 59 -23.41 -43.41 3.46
N MET A 60 -23.83 -44.22 2.49
CA MET A 60 -24.11 -43.76 1.12
C MET A 60 -25.23 -42.72 1.07
N GLU A 61 -26.33 -42.93 1.81
CA GLU A 61 -27.43 -41.97 1.90
C GLU A 61 -26.96 -40.64 2.52
N LEU A 62 -26.17 -40.69 3.60
CA LEU A 62 -25.58 -39.50 4.20
C LEU A 62 -24.69 -38.76 3.20
N ALA A 63 -23.84 -39.48 2.48
CA ALA A 63 -22.93 -38.88 1.49
C ALA A 63 -23.68 -38.16 0.35
N ARG A 64 -24.79 -38.73 -0.13
CA ARG A 64 -25.66 -38.15 -1.17
C ARG A 64 -26.38 -36.87 -0.73
N ASN A 65 -26.67 -36.76 0.56
CA ASN A 65 -27.39 -35.63 1.16
C ASN A 65 -26.44 -34.49 1.62
N LEU A 66 -25.11 -34.59 1.38
CA LEU A 66 -24.16 -33.55 1.73
C LEU A 66 -24.36 -32.32 0.85
N GLY A 67 -24.68 -31.20 1.49
CA GLY A 67 -24.69 -29.87 0.86
C GLY A 67 -23.31 -29.26 0.75
N ARG A 68 -23.15 -28.29 -0.16
CA ARG A 68 -21.93 -27.45 -0.23
C ARG A 68 -21.72 -26.74 1.09
N GLU A 69 -20.44 -26.60 1.48
CA GLU A 69 -19.99 -25.94 2.70
C GLU A 69 -20.44 -26.58 4.02
N TYR A 70 -21.07 -27.78 3.99
CA TYR A 70 -21.28 -28.54 5.21
C TYR A 70 -19.93 -28.84 5.85
N VAL A 71 -19.88 -28.73 7.16
CA VAL A 71 -18.68 -29.13 7.95
C VAL A 71 -18.84 -30.58 8.33
N ILE A 72 -17.92 -31.42 7.89
CA ILE A 72 -17.96 -32.85 8.15
C ILE A 72 -16.65 -33.36 8.75
N GLN A 73 -16.77 -34.46 9.50
CA GLN A 73 -15.66 -35.32 9.89
C GLN A 73 -15.81 -36.67 9.19
N VAL A 74 -14.72 -37.17 8.63
CA VAL A 74 -14.67 -38.49 8.01
C VAL A 74 -13.51 -39.30 8.54
N THR A 75 -13.71 -40.61 8.74
CA THR A 75 -12.64 -41.55 8.98
C THR A 75 -12.67 -42.59 7.89
N GLY A 76 -11.52 -42.97 7.37
CA GLY A 76 -11.42 -43.97 6.32
C GLY A 76 -9.98 -44.34 6.00
N THR A 77 -9.83 -45.23 5.06
CA THR A 77 -8.54 -45.73 4.59
C THR A 77 -8.08 -44.96 3.36
N VAL A 78 -6.84 -44.48 3.34
CA VAL A 78 -6.24 -43.86 2.17
C VAL A 78 -5.97 -44.92 1.11
N ILE A 79 -6.50 -44.71 -0.08
CA ILE A 79 -6.30 -45.58 -1.25
C ILE A 79 -5.73 -44.79 -2.42
N GLU A 80 -5.14 -45.50 -3.40
CA GLU A 80 -4.69 -44.89 -4.64
C GLU A 80 -5.91 -44.47 -5.46
N ARG A 81 -5.87 -43.26 -6.01
CA ARG A 81 -6.95 -42.72 -6.81
C ARG A 81 -6.98 -43.36 -8.19
N ALA A 82 -8.14 -43.83 -8.62
CA ALA A 82 -8.31 -44.47 -9.93
C ALA A 82 -8.03 -43.52 -11.10
N SER A 83 -8.39 -42.23 -10.94
CA SER A 83 -8.09 -41.17 -11.91
C SER A 83 -7.33 -40.05 -11.20
N LYS A 84 -6.02 -40.00 -11.39
CA LYS A 84 -5.13 -39.02 -10.76
C LYS A 84 -5.44 -37.60 -11.21
N ASN A 85 -5.33 -36.64 -10.28
CA ASN A 85 -5.55 -35.23 -10.55
C ASN A 85 -4.27 -34.43 -10.28
N PRO A 86 -3.50 -34.02 -11.30
CA PRO A 86 -2.24 -33.31 -11.12
C PRO A 86 -2.43 -31.85 -10.62
N ASN A 87 -3.66 -31.34 -10.57
CA ASN A 87 -3.95 -29.97 -10.17
C ASN A 87 -4.06 -29.77 -8.65
N ILE A 88 -4.05 -30.85 -7.86
CA ILE A 88 -4.07 -30.83 -6.42
C ILE A 88 -2.98 -31.71 -5.86
N GLU A 89 -2.34 -31.30 -4.77
CA GLU A 89 -1.21 -32.03 -4.17
C GLU A 89 -1.56 -33.44 -3.66
N THR A 90 -2.81 -33.66 -3.27
CA THR A 90 -3.32 -34.96 -2.83
C THR A 90 -3.90 -35.79 -3.99
N GLY A 91 -3.73 -35.37 -5.23
CA GLY A 91 -4.40 -35.91 -6.40
C GLY A 91 -4.05 -37.34 -6.81
N ASP A 92 -3.04 -37.94 -6.20
CA ASP A 92 -2.69 -39.35 -6.36
C ASP A 92 -3.50 -40.29 -5.45
N VAL A 93 -4.13 -39.75 -4.41
CA VAL A 93 -4.82 -40.53 -3.37
C VAL A 93 -6.24 -40.02 -3.12
N GLU A 94 -7.07 -40.88 -2.57
CA GLU A 94 -8.41 -40.56 -2.08
C GLU A 94 -8.67 -41.37 -0.81
N ILE A 95 -9.73 -41.03 -0.07
CA ILE A 95 -10.11 -41.75 1.14
C ILE A 95 -11.35 -42.59 0.85
N LEU A 96 -11.25 -43.92 0.99
CA LEU A 96 -12.40 -44.78 1.09
C LEU A 96 -13.01 -44.59 2.48
N VAL A 97 -14.17 -43.96 2.52
CA VAL A 97 -14.80 -43.54 3.79
C VAL A 97 -15.46 -44.70 4.49
N GLU A 98 -15.15 -44.85 5.78
CA GLU A 98 -15.70 -45.88 6.67
C GLU A 98 -16.71 -45.28 7.66
N SER A 99 -16.56 -44.01 8.02
CA SER A 99 -17.52 -43.29 8.85
C SER A 99 -17.56 -41.81 8.48
N LEU A 100 -18.75 -41.22 8.61
CA LEU A 100 -19.04 -39.81 8.32
C LEU A 100 -19.93 -39.23 9.42
N GLU A 101 -19.55 -38.09 9.93
CA GLU A 101 -20.34 -37.27 10.85
C GLU A 101 -20.51 -35.86 10.26
N VAL A 102 -21.75 -35.37 10.21
CA VAL A 102 -22.04 -33.98 9.87
C VAL A 102 -21.92 -33.16 11.15
N LEU A 103 -20.85 -32.39 11.27
CA LEU A 103 -20.59 -31.53 12.43
C LEU A 103 -21.47 -30.27 12.40
N ASN A 104 -21.73 -29.73 11.20
CA ASN A 104 -22.61 -28.61 11.02
C ASN A 104 -23.13 -28.55 9.55
N GLN A 105 -24.37 -28.19 9.37
CA GLN A 105 -24.95 -27.92 8.07
C GLN A 105 -24.71 -26.47 7.66
N ALA A 106 -24.81 -26.19 6.38
CA ALA A 106 -24.68 -24.84 5.81
C ALA A 106 -25.87 -24.53 4.91
N GLU A 107 -26.29 -23.28 4.93
CA GLU A 107 -27.16 -22.71 3.91
C GLU A 107 -26.41 -22.63 2.57
N ILE A 108 -27.17 -22.43 1.49
CA ILE A 108 -26.58 -22.22 0.16
C ILE A 108 -25.76 -20.92 0.19
N PRO A 109 -24.43 -20.97 -0.09
CA PRO A 109 -23.62 -19.76 -0.09
C PRO A 109 -24.13 -18.72 -1.09
N PRO A 110 -24.04 -17.41 -0.75
CA PRO A 110 -24.53 -16.34 -1.62
C PRO A 110 -23.69 -16.16 -2.90
N PHE A 111 -22.54 -16.79 -2.99
CA PHE A 111 -21.66 -16.86 -4.16
C PHE A 111 -20.84 -18.15 -4.14
N THR A 112 -20.27 -18.51 -5.28
CA THR A 112 -19.42 -19.70 -5.43
C THR A 112 -18.09 -19.52 -4.71
N ILE A 113 -17.76 -20.39 -3.74
CA ILE A 113 -16.52 -20.39 -2.96
C ILE A 113 -15.45 -21.18 -3.73
N GLU A 114 -15.03 -20.64 -4.85
CA GLU A 114 -13.96 -21.15 -5.72
C GLU A 114 -13.06 -19.97 -6.17
N ASP A 115 -11.89 -20.24 -6.73
CA ASP A 115 -10.94 -19.20 -7.13
C ASP A 115 -11.57 -18.24 -8.14
N ASN A 116 -12.30 -18.76 -9.13
CA ASN A 116 -13.21 -17.98 -9.96
C ASN A 116 -14.60 -17.96 -9.31
N THR A 117 -14.99 -16.80 -8.80
CA THR A 117 -16.28 -16.61 -8.16
C THR A 117 -17.20 -15.73 -9.01
N ASP A 118 -18.51 -15.94 -8.88
CA ASP A 118 -19.57 -15.10 -9.41
C ASP A 118 -19.97 -13.94 -8.46
N GLY A 119 -19.34 -13.88 -7.26
CA GLY A 119 -19.60 -12.85 -6.27
C GLY A 119 -18.91 -11.52 -6.60
N GLY A 120 -19.67 -10.44 -6.73
CA GLY A 120 -19.16 -9.08 -6.82
C GLY A 120 -18.46 -8.64 -5.52
N GLU A 121 -17.64 -7.58 -5.60
CA GLU A 121 -16.81 -7.10 -4.47
C GLU A 121 -17.65 -6.83 -3.21
N GLU A 122 -18.75 -6.10 -3.34
CA GLU A 122 -19.62 -5.74 -2.21
C GLU A 122 -20.22 -6.97 -1.50
N LEU A 123 -20.69 -7.97 -2.28
CA LEU A 123 -21.22 -9.21 -1.74
C LEU A 123 -20.14 -10.02 -1.01
N ARG A 124 -18.94 -10.07 -1.58
CA ARG A 124 -17.79 -10.73 -0.96
C ARG A 124 -17.34 -10.03 0.31
N MET A 125 -17.42 -8.71 0.37
CA MET A 125 -17.14 -7.94 1.60
C MET A 125 -18.20 -8.21 2.68
N LYS A 126 -19.49 -8.30 2.32
CA LYS A 126 -20.56 -8.61 3.24
C LYS A 126 -20.43 -10.01 3.86
N TYR A 127 -20.00 -10.98 3.06
CA TYR A 127 -19.77 -12.36 3.49
C TYR A 127 -18.26 -12.68 3.50
N ARG A 128 -17.44 -11.76 4.02
CA ARG A 128 -15.99 -11.84 3.96
C ARG A 128 -15.41 -13.13 4.55
N TYR A 129 -16.04 -13.68 5.60
CA TYR A 129 -15.68 -14.98 6.18
C TYR A 129 -15.84 -16.15 5.20
N LEU A 130 -16.71 -16.06 4.18
CA LEU A 130 -16.79 -17.03 3.09
C LEU A 130 -15.73 -16.75 2.02
N ASP A 131 -15.50 -15.49 1.69
CA ASP A 131 -14.49 -15.07 0.71
C ASP A 131 -13.06 -15.47 1.15
N ILE A 132 -12.77 -15.43 2.44
CA ILE A 132 -11.50 -15.89 3.03
C ILE A 132 -11.25 -17.40 2.80
N ARG A 133 -12.29 -18.20 2.58
CA ARG A 133 -12.13 -19.63 2.22
C ARG A 133 -11.56 -19.84 0.82
N ARG A 134 -11.63 -18.86 -0.06
CA ARG A 134 -11.08 -18.90 -1.42
C ARG A 134 -9.56 -18.70 -1.40
N ASN A 135 -8.85 -19.44 -2.26
CA ASN A 135 -7.39 -19.38 -2.30
C ASN A 135 -6.83 -17.96 -2.51
N PRO A 136 -7.36 -17.11 -3.41
CA PRO A 136 -6.78 -15.78 -3.63
C PRO A 136 -6.70 -14.96 -2.35
N VAL A 137 -7.80 -14.85 -1.58
CA VAL A 137 -7.83 -14.08 -0.34
C VAL A 137 -7.07 -14.78 0.80
N LYS A 138 -7.29 -16.08 0.96
CA LYS A 138 -6.58 -16.90 1.96
C LYS A 138 -5.05 -16.80 1.80
N ASN A 139 -4.56 -16.95 0.57
CA ASN A 139 -3.12 -16.91 0.31
C ASN A 139 -2.55 -15.52 0.54
N ASN A 140 -3.28 -14.45 0.24
CA ASN A 140 -2.87 -13.09 0.55
C ASN A 140 -2.73 -12.85 2.06
N LEU A 141 -3.64 -13.39 2.88
CA LEU A 141 -3.53 -13.29 4.34
C LEU A 141 -2.35 -14.09 4.88
N ILE A 142 -2.08 -15.28 4.31
CA ILE A 142 -0.90 -16.09 4.64
C ILE A 142 0.38 -15.36 4.20
N PHE A 143 0.37 -14.74 3.03
CA PHE A 143 1.48 -13.95 2.52
C PHE A 143 1.78 -12.76 3.44
N ARG A 144 0.75 -12.00 3.84
CA ARG A 144 0.89 -10.92 4.83
C ARG A 144 1.53 -11.41 6.13
N HIS A 145 1.09 -12.56 6.64
CA HIS A 145 1.68 -13.16 7.84
C HIS A 145 3.18 -13.44 7.66
N LYS A 146 3.58 -14.01 6.51
CA LYS A 146 5.00 -14.28 6.21
C LYS A 146 5.82 -12.99 6.18
N VAL A 147 5.36 -11.96 5.45
CA VAL A 147 6.03 -10.65 5.42
C VAL A 147 6.19 -10.08 6.83
N THR A 148 5.12 -10.09 7.62
CA THR A 148 5.14 -9.60 9.00
C THR A 148 6.13 -10.36 9.88
N GLN A 149 6.23 -11.67 9.70
CA GLN A 149 7.19 -12.49 10.44
C GLN A 149 8.64 -12.17 10.05
N GLU A 150 8.92 -11.98 8.76
CA GLU A 150 10.26 -11.61 8.29
C GLU A 150 10.68 -10.21 8.74
N VAL A 151 9.75 -9.26 8.83
CA VAL A 151 10.01 -7.95 9.45
C VAL A 151 10.47 -8.11 10.89
N ARG A 152 9.75 -8.91 11.70
CA ARG A 152 10.14 -9.16 13.10
C ARG A 152 11.50 -9.87 13.20
N ASN A 153 11.74 -10.87 12.36
CA ASN A 153 13.00 -11.60 12.32
C ASN A 153 14.17 -10.66 12.05
N TYR A 154 14.05 -9.81 11.02
CA TYR A 154 15.10 -8.87 10.65
C TYR A 154 15.34 -7.83 11.76
N LEU A 155 14.31 -7.12 12.20
CA LEU A 155 14.45 -6.06 13.19
C LEU A 155 14.98 -6.59 14.53
N SER A 156 14.49 -7.74 15.01
CA SER A 156 15.01 -8.36 16.21
C SER A 156 16.48 -8.79 16.06
N SER A 157 16.90 -9.21 14.86
CA SER A 157 18.32 -9.54 14.58
C SER A 157 19.25 -8.31 14.58
N LYS A 158 18.66 -7.11 14.53
CA LYS A 158 19.35 -5.81 14.60
C LYS A 158 19.17 -5.11 15.95
N ASP A 159 18.81 -5.87 16.99
CA ASP A 159 18.61 -5.43 18.37
C ASP A 159 17.45 -4.43 18.57
N PHE A 160 16.48 -4.39 17.63
CA PHE A 160 15.25 -3.66 17.87
C PHE A 160 14.34 -4.42 18.84
N ILE A 161 13.70 -3.68 19.73
CA ILE A 161 12.74 -4.18 20.70
C ILE A 161 11.33 -3.81 20.26
N GLU A 162 10.43 -4.80 20.15
CA GLU A 162 9.01 -4.56 19.88
C GLU A 162 8.33 -4.09 21.16
N VAL A 163 7.83 -2.84 21.17
CA VAL A 163 7.17 -2.23 22.33
C VAL A 163 5.80 -1.70 21.94
N GLU A 164 4.76 -2.13 22.64
CA GLU A 164 3.40 -1.62 22.42
C GLU A 164 3.22 -0.23 23.02
N THR A 165 2.51 0.63 22.30
CA THR A 165 2.12 1.97 22.72
C THR A 165 0.60 2.08 22.87
N PRO A 166 0.07 3.02 23.69
CA PRO A 166 -1.38 3.12 23.90
C PRO A 166 -2.15 3.53 22.65
N TYR A 167 -3.38 2.99 22.52
CA TYR A 167 -4.36 3.44 21.52
C TYR A 167 -5.30 4.53 22.02
N LEU A 168 -5.56 4.60 23.34
CA LEU A 168 -6.35 5.66 23.95
C LEU A 168 -5.41 6.78 24.39
N ILE A 169 -5.22 7.77 23.52
CA ILE A 169 -4.27 8.87 23.74
C ILE A 169 -4.97 10.22 23.75
N LYS A 170 -4.23 11.27 24.01
CA LYS A 170 -4.67 12.64 23.82
C LYS A 170 -4.69 12.99 22.34
N SER A 171 -5.68 13.77 21.88
CA SER A 171 -5.70 14.32 20.52
C SER A 171 -4.44 15.13 20.24
N THR A 172 -3.69 14.71 19.25
CA THR A 172 -2.48 15.36 18.73
C THR A 172 -2.51 15.28 17.21
N PRO A 173 -3.32 16.09 16.52
CA PRO A 173 -3.53 15.96 15.10
C PRO A 173 -2.22 16.18 14.33
N GLU A 174 -1.91 15.22 13.43
CA GLU A 174 -0.70 15.14 12.61
C GLU A 174 -1.02 15.29 11.10
N GLY A 175 -1.96 16.19 10.76
CA GLY A 175 -2.39 16.45 9.39
C GLY A 175 -3.77 15.89 9.04
N ALA A 176 -4.16 14.72 9.56
CA ALA A 176 -5.52 14.17 9.43
C ALA A 176 -6.41 14.56 10.63
N ARG A 177 -7.71 14.28 10.53
CA ARG A 177 -8.60 14.33 11.70
C ARG A 177 -8.47 13.07 12.54
N ASP A 178 -8.61 13.23 13.86
CA ASP A 178 -8.60 12.11 14.80
C ASP A 178 -9.97 11.45 14.90
N PHE A 179 -9.99 10.13 15.04
CA PHE A 179 -11.14 9.44 15.62
C PHE A 179 -11.13 9.62 17.12
N VAL A 180 -12.25 10.05 17.68
CA VAL A 180 -12.37 10.33 19.12
C VAL A 180 -13.25 9.33 19.84
N VAL A 181 -12.88 8.99 21.08
CA VAL A 181 -13.59 8.05 21.94
C VAL A 181 -13.97 8.77 23.24
N PRO A 182 -15.24 8.87 23.59
CA PRO A 182 -15.66 9.55 24.81
C PRO A 182 -15.24 8.77 26.07
N SER A 183 -14.89 9.52 27.12
CA SER A 183 -14.52 8.95 28.43
C SER A 183 -15.72 8.94 29.37
N ARG A 184 -16.22 7.77 29.75
CA ARG A 184 -17.28 7.66 30.77
C ARG A 184 -16.82 8.13 32.16
N MET A 185 -15.55 7.94 32.50
CA MET A 185 -15.00 8.30 33.81
C MET A 185 -14.69 9.80 33.94
N ASN A 186 -14.55 10.51 32.82
CA ASN A 186 -14.23 11.94 32.80
C ASN A 186 -15.20 12.62 31.84
N GLU A 187 -16.32 13.05 32.37
CA GLU A 187 -17.40 13.69 31.61
C GLU A 187 -16.90 14.89 30.80
N GLY A 188 -17.32 14.98 29.54
CA GLY A 188 -16.88 16.01 28.59
C GLY A 188 -15.46 15.87 28.07
N GLN A 189 -14.73 14.79 28.41
CA GLN A 189 -13.40 14.52 27.92
C GLN A 189 -13.39 13.31 26.97
N PHE A 190 -12.43 13.34 26.01
CA PHE A 190 -12.31 12.35 24.97
C PHE A 190 -10.87 11.84 24.87
N TYR A 191 -10.73 10.56 24.60
CA TYR A 191 -9.52 10.01 24.02
C TYR A 191 -9.56 10.18 22.50
N ALA A 192 -8.38 10.18 21.89
CA ALA A 192 -8.23 10.03 20.43
C ALA A 192 -7.56 8.70 20.11
N LEU A 193 -7.85 8.15 18.93
CA LEU A 193 -7.10 7.02 18.37
C LEU A 193 -5.87 7.54 17.62
N PRO A 194 -4.68 6.94 17.79
CA PRO A 194 -3.43 7.49 17.26
C PRO A 194 -3.36 7.43 15.73
N GLN A 195 -2.94 8.53 15.12
CA GLN A 195 -2.60 8.58 13.69
C GLN A 195 -1.27 7.87 13.41
N SER A 196 -0.38 7.90 14.39
CA SER A 196 0.89 7.17 14.47
C SER A 196 1.36 7.14 15.95
N PRO A 197 2.29 6.27 16.34
CA PRO A 197 2.89 6.28 17.67
C PRO A 197 4.01 7.33 17.83
N GLN A 198 4.05 8.39 17.02
CA GLN A 198 5.16 9.35 16.91
C GLN A 198 5.65 9.89 18.26
N THR A 199 4.75 10.38 19.08
CA THR A 199 5.14 10.98 20.38
C THR A 199 5.66 9.92 21.35
N PHE A 200 5.09 8.72 21.34
CA PHE A 200 5.50 7.64 22.24
C PHE A 200 6.84 7.04 21.87
N LYS A 201 7.12 6.85 20.56
CA LYS A 201 8.43 6.34 20.14
C LYS A 201 9.56 7.31 20.48
N GLN A 202 9.33 8.63 20.39
CA GLN A 202 10.28 9.64 20.85
C GLN A 202 10.49 9.56 22.37
N LEU A 203 9.42 9.36 23.15
CA LEU A 203 9.53 9.13 24.60
C LEU A 203 10.31 7.85 24.92
N LEU A 204 10.21 6.80 24.12
CA LEU A 204 11.01 5.58 24.28
C LEU A 204 12.49 5.84 24.03
N MET A 205 12.83 6.73 23.10
CA MET A 205 14.24 7.16 22.90
C MET A 205 14.75 7.93 24.12
N VAL A 206 13.98 8.88 24.67
CA VAL A 206 14.31 9.55 25.94
C VAL A 206 14.42 8.54 27.08
N GLY A 207 13.57 7.49 27.07
CA GLY A 207 13.59 6.39 28.04
C GLY A 207 14.75 5.40 27.88
N GLY A 208 15.64 5.58 26.88
CA GLY A 208 16.84 4.77 26.67
C GLY A 208 16.59 3.42 26.01
N MET A 209 15.50 3.28 25.22
CA MET A 209 15.22 2.02 24.48
C MET A 209 16.10 1.83 23.23
N ASP A 210 16.89 2.80 22.84
CA ASP A 210 17.83 2.84 21.72
C ASP A 210 17.25 2.47 20.35
N LYS A 211 16.64 1.29 20.21
CA LYS A 211 16.04 0.81 18.96
C LYS A 211 14.68 0.19 19.25
N TYR A 212 13.66 0.84 18.76
CA TYR A 212 12.25 0.47 18.91
C TYR A 212 11.63 0.12 17.58
N PHE A 213 10.73 -0.86 17.59
CA PHE A 213 9.74 -1.02 16.53
C PHE A 213 8.40 -1.48 17.08
N GLN A 214 7.35 -1.30 16.27
CA GLN A 214 6.02 -1.83 16.54
C GLN A 214 5.28 -2.09 15.23
N ILE A 215 4.57 -3.20 15.13
CA ILE A 215 3.59 -3.41 14.07
C ILE A 215 2.24 -2.96 14.62
N VAL A 216 1.86 -1.73 14.27
CA VAL A 216 0.84 -0.96 14.97
C VAL A 216 -0.33 -0.58 14.08
N LYS A 217 -1.55 -0.61 14.62
CA LYS A 217 -2.72 0.00 13.99
C LYS A 217 -2.68 1.51 14.15
N CYS A 218 -2.90 2.21 13.04
CA CYS A 218 -3.03 3.64 12.96
C CYS A 218 -4.40 4.01 12.41
N PHE A 219 -4.90 5.19 12.78
CA PHE A 219 -6.26 5.63 12.50
C PHE A 219 -6.24 7.04 11.93
N ARG A 220 -6.86 7.25 10.76
CA ARG A 220 -6.97 8.57 10.14
C ARG A 220 -8.36 8.77 9.55
N ASP A 221 -9.04 9.83 9.96
CA ASP A 221 -10.33 10.21 9.41
C ASP A 221 -10.11 11.12 8.20
N GLU A 222 -9.84 10.51 7.07
CA GLU A 222 -9.54 11.13 5.79
C GLU A 222 -10.45 10.58 4.70
N ASP A 223 -10.45 11.26 3.53
CA ASP A 223 -11.11 10.77 2.33
C ASP A 223 -10.50 9.44 1.87
N LEU A 224 -11.36 8.46 1.68
CA LEU A 224 -10.94 7.11 1.32
C LEU A 224 -10.66 6.99 -0.18
N ARG A 225 -9.62 6.22 -0.50
CA ARG A 225 -9.21 5.84 -1.85
C ARG A 225 -8.95 4.33 -1.89
N ALA A 226 -8.70 3.80 -3.09
CA ALA A 226 -8.42 2.36 -3.27
C ALA A 226 -7.22 1.85 -2.44
N ASP A 227 -6.26 2.72 -2.17
CA ASP A 227 -5.02 2.47 -1.42
C ASP A 227 -5.03 3.04 0.01
N ARG A 228 -6.20 3.50 0.52
CA ARG A 228 -6.35 4.07 1.87
C ARG A 228 -7.52 3.44 2.62
N GLN A 229 -7.27 3.15 3.89
CA GLN A 229 -8.27 2.69 4.86
C GLN A 229 -8.26 3.63 6.08
N PRO A 230 -9.41 3.84 6.75
CA PRO A 230 -9.46 4.69 7.94
C PRO A 230 -8.69 4.11 9.12
N GLU A 231 -8.47 2.80 9.11
CA GLU A 231 -7.56 2.07 9.98
C GLU A 231 -6.61 1.23 9.13
N PHE A 232 -5.31 1.38 9.35
CA PHE A 232 -4.26 0.70 8.59
C PHE A 232 -3.13 0.27 9.51
N THR A 233 -2.19 -0.50 9.02
CA THR A 233 -1.08 -1.01 9.82
C THR A 233 0.23 -0.40 9.36
N GLN A 234 1.03 0.08 10.32
CA GLN A 234 2.41 0.52 10.09
C GLN A 234 3.40 -0.47 10.72
N ILE A 235 4.58 -0.58 10.09
CA ILE A 235 5.81 -0.99 10.75
C ILE A 235 6.46 0.31 11.17
N ASP A 236 6.36 0.66 12.45
CA ASP A 236 6.88 1.89 12.99
C ASP A 236 8.19 1.63 13.72
N CYS A 237 9.22 2.43 13.42
CA CYS A 237 10.57 2.24 13.95
C CYS A 237 11.18 3.57 14.39
N GLU A 238 12.01 3.53 15.45
CA GLU A 238 12.80 4.67 15.90
C GLU A 238 14.15 4.19 16.46
N MET A 239 15.20 4.98 16.26
CA MET A 239 16.57 4.69 16.68
C MET A 239 17.18 5.94 17.34
N ALA A 240 17.89 5.74 18.45
CA ALA A 240 18.66 6.79 19.13
C ALA A 240 20.12 6.78 18.69
N PHE A 241 20.79 7.94 18.83
CA PHE A 241 22.20 8.16 18.51
C PHE A 241 22.54 7.86 17.04
N VAL A 242 21.70 8.30 16.13
CA VAL A 242 21.80 8.07 14.69
C VAL A 242 21.73 9.35 13.88
N GLU A 243 22.35 9.31 12.71
CA GLU A 243 22.21 10.27 11.62
C GLU A 243 21.36 9.67 10.49
N GLN A 244 21.03 10.47 9.47
CA GLN A 244 20.22 10.04 8.33
C GLN A 244 20.76 8.77 7.68
N GLU A 245 22.07 8.69 7.44
CA GLU A 245 22.71 7.55 6.75
C GLU A 245 22.53 6.22 7.52
N ASP A 246 22.58 6.26 8.85
CA ASP A 246 22.37 5.06 9.69
C ASP A 246 20.96 4.50 9.53
N VAL A 247 19.97 5.41 9.45
CA VAL A 247 18.57 5.03 9.22
C VAL A 247 18.40 4.45 7.82
N LEU A 248 18.89 5.14 6.79
CA LEU A 248 18.81 4.65 5.41
C LEU A 248 19.43 3.26 5.28
N ASN A 249 20.66 3.05 5.75
CA ASN A 249 21.37 1.77 5.69
C ASN A 249 20.61 0.64 6.40
N THR A 250 20.04 0.91 7.57
CA THR A 250 19.29 -0.07 8.34
C THR A 250 18.04 -0.54 7.58
N PHE A 251 17.29 0.37 6.99
CA PHE A 251 16.02 0.06 6.33
C PHE A 251 16.16 -0.33 4.85
N GLU A 252 17.26 0.01 4.20
CA GLU A 252 17.69 -0.70 2.99
C GLU A 252 17.90 -2.18 3.27
N GLY A 253 18.59 -2.50 4.36
CA GLY A 253 18.79 -3.87 4.80
C GLY A 253 17.50 -4.63 5.03
N LEU A 254 16.49 -4.02 5.67
CA LEU A 254 15.15 -4.59 5.83
C LEU A 254 14.50 -4.87 4.47
N THR A 255 14.54 -3.88 3.58
CA THR A 255 13.90 -4.00 2.25
C THR A 255 14.57 -5.07 1.40
N ARG A 256 15.91 -5.15 1.39
CA ARG A 256 16.67 -6.23 0.74
C ARG A 256 16.31 -7.60 1.30
N HIS A 257 16.22 -7.71 2.64
CA HIS A 257 15.83 -8.95 3.30
C HIS A 257 14.43 -9.40 2.87
N LEU A 258 13.45 -8.50 2.87
CA LEU A 258 12.09 -8.83 2.45
C LEU A 258 12.02 -9.25 0.97
N LEU A 259 12.65 -8.53 0.07
CA LEU A 259 12.68 -8.88 -1.36
C LEU A 259 13.36 -10.24 -1.61
N LYS A 260 14.42 -10.55 -0.85
CA LYS A 260 15.10 -11.84 -0.94
C LYS A 260 14.26 -12.99 -0.39
N GLU A 261 13.80 -12.88 0.87
CA GLU A 261 13.13 -13.98 1.57
C GLU A 261 11.68 -14.22 1.08
N ILE A 262 11.01 -13.18 0.61
CA ILE A 262 9.61 -13.24 0.15
C ILE A 262 9.51 -13.47 -1.36
N ASN A 263 10.30 -12.73 -2.15
CA ASN A 263 10.21 -12.74 -3.62
C ASN A 263 11.38 -13.47 -4.31
N GLY A 264 12.43 -13.83 -3.57
CA GLY A 264 13.64 -14.46 -4.15
C GLY A 264 14.48 -13.50 -5.01
N ILE A 265 14.36 -12.19 -4.79
CA ILE A 265 14.98 -11.15 -5.62
C ILE A 265 16.09 -10.46 -4.82
N GLU A 266 17.28 -10.38 -5.43
CA GLU A 266 18.41 -9.65 -4.87
C GLU A 266 18.54 -8.29 -5.56
N ILE A 267 18.58 -7.21 -4.78
CA ILE A 267 18.80 -5.84 -5.24
C ILE A 267 20.10 -5.30 -4.66
N SER A 268 20.97 -4.80 -5.53
CA SER A 268 22.29 -4.26 -5.15
C SER A 268 22.24 -2.78 -4.81
N GLU A 269 21.41 -2.00 -5.49
CA GLU A 269 21.45 -0.53 -5.43
C GLU A 269 20.11 0.05 -4.98
N PHE A 270 20.20 1.09 -4.15
CA PHE A 270 19.12 2.00 -3.77
C PHE A 270 19.57 3.41 -4.14
N PRO A 271 19.22 3.89 -5.34
CA PRO A 271 19.56 5.26 -5.73
C PRO A 271 19.02 6.27 -4.73
N ILE A 272 19.79 7.31 -4.46
CA ILE A 272 19.36 8.46 -3.66
C ILE A 272 19.10 9.61 -4.62
N MET A 273 17.93 10.23 -4.51
CA MET A 273 17.49 11.35 -5.31
C MET A 273 16.98 12.46 -4.40
N THR A 274 17.32 13.72 -4.69
CA THR A 274 16.70 14.82 -3.94
C THR A 274 15.27 15.04 -4.38
N PHE A 275 14.44 15.62 -3.50
CA PHE A 275 13.08 16.03 -3.84
C PHE A 275 13.05 16.91 -5.09
N ASP A 276 13.92 17.92 -5.16
CA ASP A 276 13.98 18.83 -6.31
C ASP A 276 14.31 18.08 -7.61
N GLU A 277 15.21 17.09 -7.55
CA GLU A 277 15.53 16.24 -8.70
C GLU A 277 14.36 15.34 -9.10
N ALA A 278 13.67 14.72 -8.15
CA ALA A 278 12.50 13.90 -8.39
C ALA A 278 11.38 14.72 -9.07
N MET A 279 11.10 15.91 -8.54
CA MET A 279 10.13 16.84 -9.13
C MET A 279 10.54 17.32 -10.53
N LYS A 280 11.81 17.54 -10.78
CA LYS A 280 12.31 17.97 -12.07
C LYS A 280 12.28 16.86 -13.12
N ARG A 281 12.68 15.64 -12.77
CA ARG A 281 12.79 14.50 -13.71
C ARG A 281 11.50 13.73 -13.90
N TYR A 282 10.62 13.71 -12.89
CA TYR A 282 9.44 12.84 -12.88
C TYR A 282 8.13 13.54 -12.50
N GLY A 283 8.22 14.77 -11.98
CA GLY A 283 7.07 15.58 -11.60
C GLY A 283 6.31 15.10 -10.35
N ASN A 284 6.91 14.24 -9.54
CA ASN A 284 6.40 13.79 -8.25
C ASN A 284 7.54 13.34 -7.33
N ASP A 285 7.25 13.22 -6.05
CA ASP A 285 8.16 12.85 -4.96
C ASP A 285 8.36 11.33 -4.78
N LYS A 286 7.66 10.52 -5.56
CA LYS A 286 7.70 9.03 -5.51
C LYS A 286 7.76 8.43 -6.91
N PRO A 287 8.83 8.70 -7.67
CA PRO A 287 8.91 8.27 -9.06
C PRO A 287 9.02 6.75 -9.20
N ASP A 288 8.35 6.20 -10.21
CA ASP A 288 8.61 4.85 -10.67
C ASP A 288 9.80 4.86 -11.63
N ILE A 289 10.92 4.30 -11.20
CA ILE A 289 12.17 4.29 -11.96
C ILE A 289 12.41 2.98 -12.74
N ARG A 290 11.43 2.06 -12.80
CA ARG A 290 11.52 0.84 -13.62
C ARG A 290 11.60 1.12 -15.11
N PHE A 291 11.23 2.31 -15.55
CA PHE A 291 11.21 2.72 -16.94
C PHE A 291 11.63 4.19 -17.10
N GLY A 292 12.08 4.55 -18.30
CA GLY A 292 12.51 5.90 -18.66
C GLY A 292 11.36 6.91 -18.75
N MET A 293 11.27 7.63 -19.88
CA MET A 293 10.36 8.75 -20.10
C MET A 293 10.53 9.89 -19.08
N GLU A 294 11.80 10.21 -18.77
CA GLU A 294 12.12 11.36 -17.93
C GLU A 294 11.71 12.68 -18.60
N PHE A 295 11.44 13.68 -17.80
CA PHE A 295 11.04 14.99 -18.26
C PHE A 295 12.19 15.73 -18.94
N GLY A 296 11.91 16.32 -20.10
CA GLY A 296 12.77 17.30 -20.76
C GLY A 296 12.15 18.69 -20.67
N GLU A 297 12.83 19.64 -20.00
CA GLU A 297 12.39 21.04 -19.92
C GLU A 297 12.70 21.76 -21.23
N LEU A 298 11.66 22.25 -21.90
CA LEU A 298 11.72 22.80 -23.24
C LEU A 298 11.64 24.33 -23.29
N ASN A 299 11.61 25.04 -22.15
CA ASN A 299 11.47 26.51 -22.14
C ASN A 299 12.49 27.19 -23.07
N LYS A 300 13.78 26.87 -22.96
CA LYS A 300 14.84 27.45 -23.80
C LYS A 300 14.71 27.09 -25.28
N ALA A 301 14.13 25.93 -25.58
CA ALA A 301 13.99 25.42 -26.95
C ALA A 301 12.66 25.79 -27.61
N ALA A 302 11.62 26.08 -26.81
CA ALA A 302 10.26 26.26 -27.30
C ALA A 302 9.69 27.69 -27.12
N GLN A 303 10.13 28.41 -26.10
CA GLN A 303 9.77 29.83 -25.94
C GLN A 303 10.61 30.71 -26.91
N HIS A 304 10.17 31.88 -27.25
CA HIS A 304 10.78 32.81 -28.23
C HIS A 304 10.38 32.58 -29.70
N LYS A 305 9.44 31.67 -29.98
CA LYS A 305 8.75 31.54 -31.28
C LYS A 305 7.36 32.17 -31.18
N ASP A 306 6.67 32.41 -32.30
CA ASP A 306 5.34 33.01 -32.32
C ASP A 306 4.22 32.03 -31.92
N PHE A 307 4.44 31.30 -30.81
CA PHE A 307 3.46 30.39 -30.21
C PHE A 307 3.10 30.82 -28.78
N LYS A 308 2.02 31.58 -28.68
CA LYS A 308 1.59 32.26 -27.44
C LYS A 308 1.40 31.32 -26.24
N VAL A 309 0.91 30.09 -26.49
CA VAL A 309 0.66 29.11 -25.42
C VAL A 309 1.92 28.79 -24.64
N PHE A 310 3.04 28.59 -25.34
CA PHE A 310 4.30 28.32 -24.67
C PHE A 310 4.94 29.59 -24.08
N ASN A 311 4.83 30.71 -24.76
CA ASN A 311 5.41 31.96 -24.31
C ASN A 311 4.79 32.49 -23.00
N SER A 312 3.51 32.16 -22.72
CA SER A 312 2.82 32.53 -21.48
C SER A 312 2.96 31.52 -20.33
N ALA A 313 3.56 30.37 -20.60
CA ALA A 313 3.72 29.31 -19.59
C ALA A 313 4.98 29.53 -18.75
N GLU A 314 4.90 29.23 -17.47
CA GLU A 314 6.08 29.18 -16.58
C GLU A 314 6.99 28.03 -16.97
N LEU A 315 6.41 26.87 -17.26
CA LEU A 315 7.12 25.65 -17.66
C LEU A 315 6.51 25.05 -18.92
N VAL A 316 7.40 24.71 -19.87
CA VAL A 316 7.12 23.88 -21.04
C VAL A 316 7.96 22.61 -20.89
N VAL A 317 7.32 21.45 -20.80
CA VAL A 317 7.99 20.20 -20.45
C VAL A 317 7.37 19.02 -21.20
N GLY A 318 8.22 18.07 -21.61
CA GLY A 318 7.79 16.92 -22.40
C GLY A 318 8.44 15.62 -21.99
N ILE A 319 7.83 14.52 -22.43
CA ILE A 319 8.37 13.16 -22.34
C ILE A 319 8.45 12.55 -23.73
N ALA A 320 9.42 11.65 -23.93
CA ALA A 320 9.52 10.82 -25.13
C ALA A 320 8.89 9.44 -24.85
N VAL A 321 7.82 9.13 -25.58
CA VAL A 321 7.09 7.84 -25.47
C VAL A 321 7.68 6.86 -26.48
N PRO A 322 8.32 5.76 -26.02
CA PRO A 322 8.96 4.80 -26.91
C PRO A 322 7.98 4.16 -27.90
N GLY A 323 8.34 4.13 -29.19
CA GLY A 323 7.52 3.53 -30.24
C GLY A 323 6.19 4.23 -30.52
N GLY A 324 5.93 5.38 -29.86
CA GLY A 324 4.66 6.11 -29.95
C GLY A 324 4.40 6.78 -31.32
N ASN A 325 5.40 6.85 -32.19
CA ASN A 325 5.22 7.35 -33.57
C ASN A 325 4.19 6.53 -34.37
N THR A 326 3.99 5.25 -34.01
CA THR A 326 3.02 4.35 -34.64
C THR A 326 1.56 4.67 -34.31
N TYR A 327 1.30 5.51 -33.29
CA TYR A 327 -0.06 5.86 -32.89
C TYR A 327 -0.79 6.58 -34.02
N SER A 328 -2.00 6.12 -34.33
CA SER A 328 -2.89 6.76 -35.27
C SER A 328 -3.32 8.16 -34.76
N ARG A 329 -3.84 8.99 -35.67
CA ARG A 329 -4.42 10.30 -35.30
C ARG A 329 -5.46 10.15 -34.20
N LYS A 330 -6.33 9.14 -34.30
CA LYS A 330 -7.40 8.88 -33.33
C LYS A 330 -6.87 8.50 -31.96
N GLU A 331 -5.76 7.80 -31.87
CA GLU A 331 -5.12 7.44 -30.60
C GLU A 331 -4.49 8.66 -29.93
N ILE A 332 -3.84 9.53 -30.72
CA ILE A 332 -3.31 10.80 -30.20
C ILE A 332 -4.45 11.73 -29.73
N ASP A 333 -5.53 11.84 -30.52
CA ASP A 333 -6.70 12.64 -30.11
C ASP A 333 -7.28 12.13 -28.78
N LYS A 334 -7.35 10.80 -28.58
CA LYS A 334 -7.74 10.21 -27.28
C LYS A 334 -6.76 10.54 -26.13
N LEU A 335 -5.46 10.66 -26.40
CA LEU A 335 -4.48 11.09 -25.38
C LEU A 335 -4.70 12.57 -25.03
N ILE A 336 -4.96 13.41 -26.02
CA ILE A 336 -5.28 14.82 -25.81
C ILE A 336 -6.56 14.97 -24.97
N ASP A 337 -7.59 14.17 -25.25
CA ASP A 337 -8.81 14.15 -24.45
C ASP A 337 -8.56 13.63 -23.04
N TRP A 338 -7.67 12.64 -22.89
CA TRP A 338 -7.32 12.07 -21.59
C TRP A 338 -6.63 13.10 -20.68
N VAL A 339 -5.66 13.87 -21.19
CA VAL A 339 -4.98 14.91 -20.39
C VAL A 339 -5.90 16.08 -20.03
N LYS A 340 -6.97 16.31 -20.79
CA LYS A 340 -7.97 17.35 -20.53
C LYS A 340 -9.02 16.96 -19.48
N ARG A 341 -9.09 15.69 -19.05
CA ARG A 341 -10.03 15.25 -18.02
C ARG A 341 -9.86 16.09 -16.74
N PRO A 342 -10.94 16.37 -16.01
CA PRO A 342 -10.87 17.18 -14.78
C PRO A 342 -9.85 16.67 -13.75
N GLN A 343 -9.64 15.36 -13.71
CA GLN A 343 -8.69 14.71 -12.80
C GLN A 343 -7.23 15.00 -13.15
N ILE A 344 -6.93 15.31 -14.42
CA ILE A 344 -5.59 15.67 -14.91
C ILE A 344 -5.50 17.19 -15.07
N GLY A 345 -6.47 17.81 -15.72
CA GLY A 345 -6.65 19.25 -15.77
C GLY A 345 -5.72 20.00 -16.74
N ALA A 346 -5.06 19.31 -17.68
CA ALA A 346 -4.25 19.98 -18.68
C ALA A 346 -5.13 20.68 -19.72
N LEU A 347 -4.72 21.85 -20.19
CA LEU A 347 -5.47 22.62 -21.21
C LEU A 347 -5.37 22.00 -22.61
N GLY A 348 -4.31 21.24 -22.87
CA GLY A 348 -4.04 20.56 -24.14
C GLY A 348 -2.69 19.85 -24.12
N MET A 349 -2.36 19.22 -25.23
CA MET A 349 -1.08 18.55 -25.43
C MET A 349 -0.55 18.83 -26.84
N VAL A 350 0.69 19.29 -26.93
CA VAL A 350 1.44 19.32 -28.17
C VAL A 350 2.17 18.01 -28.34
N TYR A 351 2.26 17.50 -29.57
CA TYR A 351 3.02 16.28 -29.84
C TYR A 351 3.99 16.45 -31.02
N VAL A 352 5.08 15.67 -30.99
CA VAL A 352 6.03 15.56 -32.09
C VAL A 352 6.27 14.08 -32.39
N ARG A 353 6.07 13.69 -33.63
CA ARG A 353 6.44 12.37 -34.13
C ARG A 353 7.90 12.40 -34.56
N CYS A 354 8.70 11.49 -34.03
CA CYS A 354 10.08 11.27 -34.47
C CYS A 354 10.07 10.15 -35.52
N ASN A 355 10.13 10.52 -36.80
CA ASN A 355 10.06 9.54 -37.88
C ASN A 355 11.36 8.73 -38.03
N GLU A 356 11.27 7.52 -38.58
CA GLU A 356 12.41 6.61 -38.80
C GLU A 356 13.47 7.21 -39.76
N ASP A 357 13.06 8.08 -40.67
CA ASP A 357 13.93 8.78 -41.61
C ASP A 357 14.66 10.01 -41.02
N GLY A 358 14.49 10.24 -39.71
CA GLY A 358 15.08 11.36 -38.99
C GLY A 358 14.33 12.70 -39.14
N THR A 359 13.17 12.70 -39.80
CA THR A 359 12.29 13.88 -39.87
C THR A 359 11.32 13.95 -38.70
N TYR A 360 10.77 15.13 -38.45
CA TYR A 360 9.83 15.36 -37.36
C TYR A 360 8.51 15.90 -37.89
N LYS A 361 7.40 15.48 -37.30
CA LYS A 361 6.06 16.01 -37.59
C LYS A 361 5.33 16.38 -36.31
N SER A 362 4.87 17.62 -36.22
CA SER A 362 4.25 18.14 -35.01
C SER A 362 2.84 18.68 -35.25
N SER A 363 2.07 18.78 -34.18
CA SER A 363 0.82 19.56 -34.18
C SER A 363 1.05 21.07 -34.30
N VAL A 364 2.29 21.54 -34.20
CA VAL A 364 2.68 22.96 -34.20
C VAL A 364 3.73 23.27 -35.27
N ASP A 365 3.76 22.55 -36.38
CA ASP A 365 4.69 22.71 -37.52
C ASP A 365 4.67 24.14 -38.10
N LYS A 366 3.60 24.91 -37.87
CA LYS A 366 3.51 26.32 -38.30
C LYS A 366 4.51 27.24 -37.59
N PHE A 367 4.93 26.87 -36.40
CA PHE A 367 5.73 27.69 -35.49
C PHE A 367 7.16 27.19 -35.32
N TYR A 368 7.39 25.91 -35.52
CA TYR A 368 8.68 25.23 -35.23
C TYR A 368 9.15 24.46 -36.46
N ASP A 369 10.37 24.71 -36.88
CA ASP A 369 11.01 24.00 -37.99
C ASP A 369 11.67 22.67 -37.55
N GLN A 370 12.26 21.94 -38.50
CA GLN A 370 12.90 20.66 -38.26
C GLN A 370 14.06 20.74 -37.23
N ASN A 371 14.79 21.85 -37.21
CA ASN A 371 15.91 22.05 -36.28
C ASN A 371 15.39 22.30 -34.86
N ASP A 372 14.29 23.07 -34.72
CA ASP A 372 13.63 23.25 -33.42
C ASP A 372 13.16 21.92 -32.86
N LEU A 373 12.46 21.11 -33.68
CA LEU A 373 11.92 19.83 -33.26
C LEU A 373 13.03 18.79 -32.98
N ALA A 374 14.13 18.82 -33.73
CA ALA A 374 15.32 18.02 -33.44
C ALA A 374 15.94 18.39 -32.08
N ASN A 375 15.95 19.68 -31.73
CA ASN A 375 16.42 20.12 -30.41
C ASN A 375 15.49 19.63 -29.28
N TRP A 376 14.16 19.62 -29.51
CA TRP A 376 13.21 19.02 -28.55
C TRP A 376 13.46 17.52 -28.36
N ALA A 377 13.70 16.79 -29.46
CA ALA A 377 14.04 15.38 -29.41
C ALA A 377 15.30 15.12 -28.58
N LYS A 378 16.32 15.96 -28.76
CA LYS A 378 17.56 15.89 -27.96
C LYS A 378 17.31 16.15 -26.47
N VAL A 379 16.50 17.17 -26.14
CA VAL A 379 16.22 17.53 -24.73
C VAL A 379 15.39 16.45 -24.04
N THR A 380 14.47 15.80 -24.74
CA THR A 380 13.63 14.72 -24.22
C THR A 380 14.24 13.34 -24.37
N ASN A 381 15.46 13.22 -24.90
CA ASN A 381 16.13 11.96 -25.25
C ASN A 381 15.32 11.04 -26.19
N ALA A 382 14.48 11.66 -27.05
CA ALA A 382 13.66 10.92 -28.00
C ALA A 382 14.51 10.32 -29.12
N LYS A 383 14.12 9.13 -29.56
CA LYS A 383 14.73 8.37 -30.66
C LYS A 383 13.79 8.33 -31.87
N ALA A 384 14.31 7.92 -33.02
CA ALA A 384 13.48 7.56 -34.15
C ALA A 384 12.43 6.51 -33.75
N GLY A 385 11.21 6.69 -34.18
CA GLY A 385 10.07 5.86 -33.77
C GLY A 385 9.32 6.36 -32.52
N ASP A 386 9.82 7.33 -31.77
CA ASP A 386 9.17 7.83 -30.55
C ASP A 386 8.11 8.92 -30.84
N LEU A 387 7.27 9.15 -29.85
CA LEU A 387 6.33 10.27 -29.79
C LEU A 387 6.68 11.18 -28.61
N ILE A 388 7.03 12.44 -28.88
CA ILE A 388 7.20 13.43 -27.82
C ILE A 388 5.84 13.99 -27.47
N CYS A 389 5.46 13.97 -26.18
CA CYS A 389 4.27 14.60 -25.65
C CYS A 389 4.69 15.78 -24.77
N VAL A 390 4.16 16.97 -25.05
CA VAL A 390 4.55 18.25 -24.41
C VAL A 390 3.34 18.90 -23.78
N LEU A 391 3.46 19.24 -22.51
CA LEU A 391 2.51 20.06 -21.75
C LEU A 391 3.13 21.40 -21.36
N SER A 392 2.30 22.39 -21.05
CA SER A 392 2.75 23.71 -20.64
C SER A 392 1.76 24.35 -19.65
N GLY A 393 2.27 25.11 -18.70
CA GLY A 393 1.44 25.78 -17.71
C GLY A 393 2.22 26.29 -16.51
N GLU A 394 1.56 26.41 -15.37
CA GLU A 394 2.17 26.68 -14.07
C GLU A 394 3.00 25.46 -13.65
N THR A 395 4.18 25.71 -13.07
CA THR A 395 5.24 24.73 -12.89
C THR A 395 4.80 23.47 -12.16
N ASN A 396 4.19 23.60 -10.99
CA ASN A 396 3.84 22.43 -10.18
C ASN A 396 2.67 21.64 -10.78
N LYS A 397 1.69 22.35 -11.32
CA LYS A 397 0.53 21.72 -11.99
C LYS A 397 0.95 20.95 -13.24
N VAL A 398 1.76 21.55 -14.10
CA VAL A 398 2.15 20.88 -15.35
C VAL A 398 3.07 19.68 -15.10
N ARG A 399 3.92 19.74 -14.07
CA ARG A 399 4.72 18.60 -13.63
C ARG A 399 3.84 17.42 -13.18
N ALA A 400 2.85 17.69 -12.33
CA ALA A 400 1.89 16.67 -11.88
C ALA A 400 1.08 16.08 -13.05
N GLN A 401 0.62 16.92 -13.98
CA GLN A 401 -0.12 16.49 -15.18
C GLN A 401 0.72 15.60 -16.09
N LEU A 402 1.98 15.97 -16.34
CA LEU A 402 2.89 15.18 -17.16
C LEU A 402 3.32 13.88 -16.47
N SER A 403 3.47 13.91 -15.15
CA SER A 403 3.71 12.71 -14.33
C SER A 403 2.56 11.70 -14.49
N ALA A 404 1.32 12.17 -14.41
CA ALA A 404 0.15 11.33 -14.65
C ALA A 404 0.15 10.73 -16.07
N LEU A 405 0.47 11.55 -17.09
CA LEU A 405 0.59 11.05 -18.47
C LEU A 405 1.72 10.03 -18.62
N ARG A 406 2.86 10.26 -17.97
CA ARG A 406 3.97 9.30 -17.94
C ARG A 406 3.55 7.93 -17.42
N MET A 407 2.80 7.90 -16.31
CA MET A 407 2.29 6.67 -15.72
C MET A 407 1.24 5.97 -16.61
N GLU A 408 0.33 6.74 -17.22
CA GLU A 408 -0.65 6.22 -18.18
C GLU A 408 0.05 5.59 -19.40
N MET A 409 1.10 6.23 -19.92
CA MET A 409 1.86 5.68 -21.05
C MET A 409 2.63 4.42 -20.65
N ALA A 410 3.20 4.39 -19.45
CA ALA A 410 3.88 3.20 -18.93
C ALA A 410 2.94 2.00 -18.80
N GLU A 411 1.70 2.23 -18.36
CA GLU A 411 0.66 1.21 -18.30
C GLU A 411 0.29 0.67 -19.68
N ARG A 412 0.00 1.57 -20.64
CA ARG A 412 -0.34 1.17 -22.02
C ARG A 412 0.76 0.40 -22.73
N LEU A 413 2.01 0.68 -22.38
CA LEU A 413 3.19 0.02 -22.96
C LEU A 413 3.62 -1.24 -22.19
N GLY A 414 2.94 -1.58 -21.08
CA GLY A 414 3.28 -2.73 -20.26
C GLY A 414 4.66 -2.62 -19.57
N LEU A 415 5.10 -1.40 -19.24
CA LEU A 415 6.41 -1.14 -18.64
C LEU A 415 6.42 -1.29 -17.11
N ARG A 416 5.23 -1.37 -16.49
CA ARG A 416 5.06 -1.51 -15.04
C ARG A 416 4.88 -2.97 -14.65
N LYS A 417 5.93 -3.77 -14.83
CA LYS A 417 5.87 -5.20 -14.52
C LYS A 417 5.79 -5.41 -13.00
N PRO A 418 4.85 -6.25 -12.51
CA PRO A 418 4.63 -6.46 -11.08
C PRO A 418 5.74 -7.28 -10.40
N ASP A 419 6.54 -8.02 -11.16
CA ASP A 419 7.66 -8.84 -10.71
C ASP A 419 9.02 -8.12 -10.76
N GLU A 420 9.05 -6.88 -11.23
CA GLU A 420 10.23 -6.01 -11.22
C GLU A 420 10.15 -5.03 -10.06
N PHE A 421 11.22 -4.91 -9.27
CA PHE A 421 11.30 -4.01 -8.11
C PHE A 421 12.44 -3.01 -8.28
N ALA A 422 12.13 -1.73 -8.15
CA ALA A 422 13.08 -0.64 -8.26
C ALA A 422 12.91 0.33 -7.07
N PRO A 423 13.59 0.06 -5.95
CA PRO A 423 13.59 0.96 -4.80
C PRO A 423 14.50 2.16 -5.03
N LEU A 424 14.14 3.30 -4.40
CA LEU A 424 14.99 4.48 -4.30
C LEU A 424 14.67 5.27 -3.03
N TRP A 425 15.62 6.05 -2.58
CA TRP A 425 15.39 7.06 -1.57
C TRP A 425 15.13 8.44 -2.20
N VAL A 426 14.13 9.14 -1.69
CA VAL A 426 13.95 10.56 -1.93
C VAL A 426 14.28 11.30 -0.64
N VAL A 427 15.13 12.31 -0.75
CA VAL A 427 15.67 13.07 0.40
C VAL A 427 15.58 14.58 0.13
N ASP A 428 15.94 15.38 1.13
CA ASP A 428 16.04 16.83 1.01
C ASP A 428 14.72 17.50 0.62
N PHE A 429 13.64 17.03 1.22
CA PHE A 429 12.34 17.66 1.10
C PHE A 429 12.36 19.10 1.63
N PRO A 430 11.46 20.00 1.19
CA PRO A 430 11.19 21.23 1.91
C PRO A 430 10.81 20.94 3.36
N LEU A 431 11.30 21.73 4.30
CA LEU A 431 10.91 21.61 5.71
C LEU A 431 9.51 22.15 5.94
N LEU A 432 9.22 23.26 5.27
CA LEU A 432 7.98 24.01 5.38
C LEU A 432 7.38 24.27 3.99
N GLU A 433 6.07 24.22 3.90
CA GLU A 433 5.28 24.63 2.73
C GLU A 433 4.40 25.81 3.09
N TRP A 434 4.38 26.81 2.20
CA TRP A 434 3.48 27.96 2.33
C TRP A 434 2.08 27.59 1.83
N ASP A 435 1.09 27.84 2.66
CA ASP A 435 -0.33 27.66 2.31
C ASP A 435 -0.95 29.05 2.09
N GLU A 436 -1.42 29.29 0.86
CA GLU A 436 -2.03 30.57 0.47
C GLU A 436 -3.41 30.78 1.12
N ASP A 437 -4.15 29.71 1.41
CA ASP A 437 -5.49 29.78 2.00
C ASP A 437 -5.44 30.17 3.48
N THR A 438 -4.44 29.68 4.19
CA THR A 438 -4.24 29.98 5.64
C THR A 438 -3.21 31.08 5.87
N GLU A 439 -2.53 31.56 4.83
CA GLU A 439 -1.45 32.56 4.86
C GLU A 439 -0.37 32.26 5.90
N ARG A 440 0.03 30.98 6.01
CA ARG A 440 1.06 30.51 6.95
C ARG A 440 1.83 29.31 6.42
N TYR A 441 2.97 29.03 7.07
CA TYR A 441 3.74 27.83 6.83
C TYR A 441 3.12 26.61 7.53
N HIS A 442 3.14 25.47 6.87
CA HIS A 442 2.85 24.15 7.41
C HIS A 442 4.10 23.26 7.30
N ALA A 443 4.27 22.34 8.25
CA ALA A 443 5.33 21.35 8.13
C ALA A 443 4.98 20.38 6.99
N MET A 444 5.90 20.15 6.07
CA MET A 444 5.67 19.22 4.96
C MET A 444 5.48 17.77 5.46
N HIS A 445 6.22 17.37 6.49
CA HIS A 445 6.14 16.03 7.08
C HIS A 445 5.53 16.07 8.49
N HIS A 446 6.29 16.63 9.44
CA HIS A 446 5.90 16.61 10.85
C HIS A 446 6.56 17.77 11.61
N PRO A 447 5.90 18.37 12.63
CA PRO A 447 6.50 19.46 13.43
C PRO A 447 7.79 19.11 14.17
N PHE A 448 8.09 17.82 14.34
CA PHE A 448 9.31 17.34 15.00
C PHE A 448 10.44 16.99 14.02
N THR A 449 10.27 17.22 12.72
CA THR A 449 11.31 17.00 11.72
C THR A 449 12.41 18.04 11.86
N SER A 450 13.67 17.57 11.96
CA SER A 450 14.83 18.45 12.03
C SER A 450 15.11 19.10 10.68
N PRO A 451 15.49 20.39 10.65
CA PRO A 451 16.13 20.97 9.47
C PRO A 451 17.45 20.26 9.18
N LYS A 452 17.91 20.30 7.94
CA LYS A 452 19.26 19.82 7.56
C LYS A 452 20.32 20.54 8.40
N PRO A 453 21.42 19.84 8.77
CA PRO A 453 22.54 20.47 9.50
C PRO A 453 23.01 21.75 8.84
N GLY A 454 23.17 22.80 9.62
CA GLY A 454 23.64 24.11 9.16
C GLY A 454 22.59 24.99 8.48
N GLN A 455 21.32 24.59 8.45
CA GLN A 455 20.25 25.37 7.83
C GLN A 455 19.27 26.02 8.82
N ILE A 456 19.44 25.80 10.13
CA ILE A 456 18.55 26.35 11.16
C ILE A 456 18.44 27.89 11.09
N GLU A 457 19.56 28.59 10.82
CA GLU A 457 19.59 30.05 10.71
C GLU A 457 18.78 30.57 9.51
N LEU A 458 18.52 29.72 8.50
CA LEU A 458 17.70 30.10 7.35
C LEU A 458 16.22 30.18 7.69
N LEU A 459 15.75 29.55 8.78
CA LEU A 459 14.36 29.62 9.21
C LEU A 459 13.89 31.06 9.40
N ASP A 460 14.72 31.92 9.99
CA ASP A 460 14.36 33.32 10.23
C ASP A 460 14.42 34.21 8.96
N SER A 461 15.25 33.85 7.99
CA SER A 461 15.48 34.69 6.80
C SER A 461 14.77 34.20 5.53
N LYS A 462 14.70 32.87 5.36
CA LYS A 462 14.13 32.20 4.17
C LYS A 462 13.53 30.83 4.54
N PRO A 463 12.44 30.79 5.32
CA PRO A 463 11.86 29.54 5.81
C PRO A 463 11.46 28.56 4.70
N GLY A 464 11.02 29.06 3.54
CA GLY A 464 10.68 28.21 2.39
C GLY A 464 11.86 27.54 1.69
N ASP A 465 13.10 28.00 1.91
CA ASP A 465 14.32 27.41 1.31
C ASP A 465 14.94 26.32 2.21
N VAL A 466 14.48 26.18 3.45
CA VAL A 466 15.03 25.21 4.42
C VAL A 466 14.67 23.79 4.01
N LYS A 467 15.67 22.93 3.93
CA LYS A 467 15.47 21.50 3.66
C LYS A 467 15.33 20.70 4.94
N ALA A 468 14.39 19.77 4.92
CA ALA A 468 14.17 18.81 6.00
C ALA A 468 15.25 17.72 6.00
N ASN A 469 15.63 17.27 7.18
CA ASN A 469 16.40 16.04 7.36
C ASN A 469 15.46 14.83 7.34
N ALA A 470 14.67 14.75 6.24
CA ALA A 470 13.63 13.76 5.99
C ALA A 470 13.98 12.91 4.77
N TYR A 471 13.41 11.74 4.72
CA TYR A 471 13.65 10.72 3.71
C TYR A 471 12.42 9.82 3.53
N ASP A 472 12.11 9.54 2.25
CA ASP A 472 11.08 8.58 1.87
C ASP A 472 11.71 7.43 1.09
N LEU A 473 11.36 6.21 1.44
CA LEU A 473 11.68 5.03 0.66
C LEU A 473 10.54 4.76 -0.32
N VAL A 474 10.88 4.84 -1.58
CA VAL A 474 9.95 4.63 -2.69
C VAL A 474 10.22 3.26 -3.33
N LEU A 475 9.18 2.53 -3.63
CA LEU A 475 9.24 1.26 -4.36
C LEU A 475 8.18 1.25 -5.46
N ASN A 476 8.62 1.12 -6.73
CA ASN A 476 7.73 1.02 -7.88
C ASN A 476 6.71 2.18 -7.98
N GLY A 477 7.15 3.40 -7.71
CA GLY A 477 6.27 4.58 -7.78
C GLY A 477 5.35 4.77 -6.57
N ASN A 478 5.60 4.05 -5.48
CA ASN A 478 4.87 4.17 -4.23
C ASN A 478 5.84 4.46 -3.08
N GLU A 479 5.54 5.45 -2.28
CA GLU A 479 6.15 5.62 -0.97
C GLU A 479 5.73 4.44 -0.09
N ILE A 480 6.68 3.60 0.28
CA ILE A 480 6.46 2.45 1.18
C ILE A 480 6.79 2.76 2.63
N GLY A 481 7.60 3.79 2.86
CA GLY A 481 7.94 4.27 4.19
C GLY A 481 8.55 5.63 4.15
N GLY A 482 8.25 6.45 5.15
CA GLY A 482 8.79 7.81 5.30
C GLY A 482 9.20 8.09 6.73
N GLY A 483 10.16 8.99 6.88
CA GLY A 483 10.68 9.37 8.17
C GLY A 483 11.62 10.57 8.16
N SER A 484 12.19 10.86 9.32
CA SER A 484 13.14 11.97 9.46
C SER A 484 14.06 11.77 10.68
N ILE A 485 15.12 12.52 10.71
CA ILE A 485 15.82 12.83 11.95
C ILE A 485 14.97 13.86 12.70
N ARG A 486 14.84 13.69 14.02
CA ARG A 486 13.94 14.50 14.86
C ARG A 486 14.71 15.65 15.49
N ILE A 487 13.99 16.74 15.75
CA ILE A 487 14.47 17.78 16.65
C ILE A 487 14.51 17.17 18.05
N HIS A 488 15.65 17.30 18.73
CA HIS A 488 15.84 16.77 20.08
C HIS A 488 16.22 17.87 21.09
N ASP A 489 16.46 19.09 20.62
CA ASP A 489 16.70 20.25 21.47
C ASP A 489 15.46 21.19 21.49
N LYS A 490 15.20 21.75 22.67
CA LYS A 490 14.02 22.57 22.91
C LYS A 490 14.06 23.94 22.21
N GLN A 491 15.24 24.47 21.89
CA GLN A 491 15.35 25.80 21.26
C GLN A 491 14.93 25.71 19.80
N THR A 492 15.47 24.73 19.07
CA THR A 492 15.07 24.43 17.69
C THR A 492 13.59 24.08 17.61
N GLN A 493 13.07 23.30 18.57
CA GLN A 493 11.64 22.94 18.58
C GLN A 493 10.73 24.14 18.83
N ALA A 494 11.11 25.04 19.72
CA ALA A 494 10.35 26.27 19.95
C ALA A 494 10.33 27.16 18.71
N LEU A 495 11.48 27.33 18.04
CA LEU A 495 11.58 28.07 16.79
C LEU A 495 10.70 27.46 15.69
N MET A 496 10.69 26.14 15.58
CA MET A 496 9.83 25.45 14.62
C MET A 496 8.35 25.69 14.89
N PHE A 497 7.91 25.64 16.14
CA PHE A 497 6.52 25.93 16.49
C PHE A 497 6.13 27.38 16.19
N ASP A 498 7.02 28.35 16.44
CA ASP A 498 6.79 29.75 16.10
C ASP A 498 6.55 29.92 14.58
N HIS A 499 7.36 29.29 13.74
CA HIS A 499 7.17 29.33 12.27
C HIS A 499 5.89 28.64 11.80
N LEU A 500 5.43 27.62 12.52
CA LEU A 500 4.16 26.94 12.24
C LEU A 500 2.93 27.70 12.80
N GLY A 501 3.18 28.85 13.46
CA GLY A 501 2.12 29.70 13.98
C GLY A 501 1.46 29.21 15.29
N PHE A 502 2.12 28.32 16.03
CA PHE A 502 1.65 27.91 17.37
C PHE A 502 1.94 28.99 18.40
N THR A 503 0.96 29.33 19.22
CA THR A 503 1.23 30.05 20.46
C THR A 503 1.94 29.14 21.46
N LYS A 504 2.65 29.70 22.42
CA LYS A 504 3.31 28.92 23.49
C LYS A 504 2.32 28.07 24.28
N GLU A 505 1.12 28.60 24.50
CA GLU A 505 0.02 27.94 25.18
C GLU A 505 -0.50 26.73 24.36
N GLU A 506 -0.69 26.88 23.07
CA GLU A 506 -1.13 25.81 22.18
C GLU A 506 -0.07 24.70 22.07
N ALA A 507 1.20 25.06 21.83
CA ALA A 507 2.31 24.10 21.79
C ALA A 507 2.43 23.32 23.12
N LYS A 508 2.30 24.01 24.26
CA LYS A 508 2.31 23.39 25.58
C LYS A 508 1.07 22.53 25.81
N ALA A 509 -0.10 22.97 25.37
CA ALA A 509 -1.33 22.20 25.51
C ALA A 509 -1.29 20.91 24.70
N GLN A 510 -0.74 20.92 23.48
CA GLN A 510 -0.69 19.75 22.60
C GLN A 510 0.51 18.84 22.89
N PHE A 511 1.71 19.40 22.97
CA PHE A 511 2.99 18.68 23.00
C PHE A 511 3.80 18.89 24.29
N GLY A 512 3.25 19.55 25.30
CA GLY A 512 3.97 19.89 26.53
C GLY A 512 4.60 18.69 27.24
N PHE A 513 3.98 17.52 27.18
CA PHE A 513 4.52 16.30 27.77
C PHE A 513 5.81 15.83 27.06
N LEU A 514 5.88 15.97 25.74
CA LEU A 514 7.07 15.62 24.97
C LEU A 514 8.17 16.67 25.15
N MET A 515 7.80 17.97 25.10
CA MET A 515 8.74 19.07 25.36
C MET A 515 9.35 18.98 26.75
N ASN A 516 8.54 18.61 27.76
CA ASN A 516 9.01 18.38 29.12
C ASN A 516 9.98 17.19 29.20
N ALA A 517 9.74 16.10 28.45
CA ALA A 517 10.64 14.96 28.40
C ALA A 517 12.01 15.35 27.81
N PHE A 518 12.06 16.23 26.82
CA PHE A 518 13.31 16.70 26.23
C PHE A 518 14.20 17.49 27.21
N GLU A 519 13.62 18.03 28.27
CA GLU A 519 14.41 18.69 29.34
C GLU A 519 15.25 17.71 30.15
N TYR A 520 14.94 16.40 30.09
CA TYR A 520 15.67 15.36 30.81
C TYR A 520 16.70 14.62 29.96
N GLY A 521 17.07 15.18 28.82
CA GLY A 521 18.16 14.65 27.99
C GLY A 521 17.65 13.74 26.87
N ALA A 522 17.01 14.32 25.86
CA ALA A 522 16.67 13.60 24.65
C ALA A 522 17.92 13.34 23.80
N PRO A 523 18.19 12.08 23.39
CA PRO A 523 19.30 11.80 22.47
C PRO A 523 18.96 12.30 21.06
N PRO A 524 19.95 12.53 20.18
CA PRO A 524 19.71 12.57 18.75
C PRO A 524 19.01 11.28 18.31
N HIS A 525 17.93 11.37 17.55
CA HIS A 525 17.15 10.19 17.14
C HIS A 525 16.46 10.42 15.81
N GLY A 526 16.12 9.33 15.16
CA GLY A 526 15.41 9.31 13.89
C GLY A 526 14.75 7.97 13.65
N GLY A 527 13.80 7.94 12.74
CA GLY A 527 13.07 6.72 12.46
C GLY A 527 12.27 6.80 11.17
N ILE A 528 11.58 5.71 10.90
CA ILE A 528 10.76 5.53 9.70
C ILE A 528 9.51 4.75 10.04
N ALA A 529 8.43 5.02 9.33
CA ALA A 529 7.20 4.24 9.39
C ALA A 529 6.87 3.69 8.00
N PHE A 530 6.75 2.36 7.88
CA PHE A 530 6.31 1.71 6.65
C PHE A 530 4.81 1.46 6.69
N GLY A 531 4.12 1.76 5.58
CA GLY A 531 2.75 1.30 5.38
C GLY A 531 2.72 -0.19 5.07
N LEU A 532 2.49 -1.04 6.10
CA LEU A 532 2.52 -2.51 5.93
C LEU A 532 1.53 -2.99 4.87
N ASP A 533 0.32 -2.43 4.83
CA ASP A 533 -0.71 -2.84 3.87
C ASP A 533 -0.25 -2.60 2.43
N ARG A 534 0.35 -1.44 2.16
CA ARG A 534 0.91 -1.08 0.84
C ARG A 534 2.12 -1.92 0.50
N LEU A 535 3.05 -2.08 1.43
CA LEU A 535 4.25 -2.91 1.24
C LEU A 535 3.88 -4.34 0.86
N VAL A 536 2.94 -4.95 1.59
CA VAL A 536 2.47 -6.33 1.32
C VAL A 536 1.78 -6.44 -0.04
N ALA A 537 0.97 -5.44 -0.43
CA ALA A 537 0.33 -5.43 -1.74
C ALA A 537 1.35 -5.37 -2.88
N ILE A 538 2.37 -4.50 -2.78
CA ILE A 538 3.44 -4.38 -3.77
C ILE A 538 4.26 -5.67 -3.86
N LEU A 539 4.71 -6.23 -2.73
CA LEU A 539 5.44 -7.49 -2.71
C LEU A 539 4.62 -8.67 -3.24
N GLY A 540 3.29 -8.62 -3.08
CA GLY A 540 2.33 -9.58 -3.63
C GLY A 540 1.92 -9.32 -5.07
N GLY A 541 2.48 -8.30 -5.74
CA GLY A 541 2.20 -7.96 -7.14
C GLY A 541 0.77 -7.48 -7.40
N GLN A 542 0.11 -6.85 -6.41
CA GLN A 542 -1.26 -6.36 -6.52
C GLN A 542 -1.36 -4.86 -6.22
N GLU A 543 -2.29 -4.19 -6.86
CA GLU A 543 -2.51 -2.75 -6.69
C GLU A 543 -3.42 -2.42 -5.49
N THR A 544 -4.32 -3.34 -5.11
CA THR A 544 -5.26 -3.13 -4.02
C THR A 544 -4.73 -3.69 -2.70
N ILE A 545 -4.84 -2.89 -1.64
CA ILE A 545 -4.49 -3.32 -0.27
C ILE A 545 -5.60 -4.18 0.37
N ARG A 546 -6.85 -4.09 -0.11
CA ARG A 546 -8.03 -4.71 0.54
C ARG A 546 -7.95 -6.23 0.59
N ASP A 547 -7.38 -6.85 -0.43
CA ASP A 547 -7.27 -8.31 -0.48
C ASP A 547 -6.23 -8.89 0.49
N PHE A 548 -5.35 -8.03 1.02
CA PHE A 548 -4.39 -8.37 2.08
C PHE A 548 -4.88 -8.01 3.50
N ILE A 549 -6.07 -7.41 3.61
CA ILE A 549 -6.72 -7.08 4.89
C ILE A 549 -7.85 -8.08 5.11
N ALA A 550 -7.89 -8.71 6.30
CA ALA A 550 -8.88 -9.73 6.60
C ALA A 550 -10.32 -9.17 6.48
N PHE A 551 -10.59 -8.03 7.09
CA PHE A 551 -11.90 -7.36 7.12
C PHE A 551 -11.74 -5.87 6.75
N PRO A 552 -11.62 -5.55 5.45
CA PRO A 552 -11.45 -4.17 5.00
C PRO A 552 -12.78 -3.41 5.01
N LYS A 553 -12.71 -2.09 5.09
CA LYS A 553 -13.86 -1.21 4.85
C LYS A 553 -14.02 -0.89 3.36
N ASN A 554 -15.24 -0.63 2.93
CA ASN A 554 -15.57 -0.22 1.56
C ASN A 554 -15.14 1.23 1.28
N ASN A 555 -15.41 1.73 0.07
CA ASN A 555 -15.07 3.10 -0.35
C ASN A 555 -15.80 4.19 0.45
N SER A 556 -16.88 3.85 1.15
CA SER A 556 -17.63 4.75 2.04
C SER A 556 -17.18 4.66 3.51
N GLY A 557 -16.09 3.95 3.80
CA GLY A 557 -15.59 3.76 5.16
C GLY A 557 -16.41 2.81 6.03
N ARG A 558 -17.32 2.04 5.42
CA ARG A 558 -18.19 1.11 6.15
C ARG A 558 -17.63 -0.30 6.14
N ASP A 559 -17.72 -0.95 7.28
CA ASP A 559 -17.66 -2.41 7.38
C ASP A 559 -19.07 -2.97 7.11
N VAL A 560 -19.27 -3.48 5.91
CA VAL A 560 -20.59 -3.97 5.46
C VAL A 560 -20.92 -5.37 6.01
N MET A 561 -19.97 -6.05 6.65
CA MET A 561 -20.19 -7.36 7.27
C MET A 561 -20.83 -7.21 8.66
N ILE A 562 -20.34 -6.27 9.46
CA ILE A 562 -20.85 -6.02 10.82
C ILE A 562 -21.70 -4.77 10.91
N ASP A 563 -21.96 -4.12 9.76
CA ASP A 563 -22.73 -2.87 9.65
C ASP A 563 -22.21 -1.73 10.53
N ALA A 564 -20.88 -1.53 10.53
CA ALA A 564 -20.25 -0.43 11.25
C ALA A 564 -19.85 0.72 10.28
N PRO A 565 -19.97 2.02 10.72
CA PRO A 565 -20.49 2.48 11.99
C PRO A 565 -22.01 2.30 12.12
N ALA A 566 -22.47 2.10 13.35
CA ALA A 566 -23.87 1.89 13.70
C ALA A 566 -24.33 2.86 14.81
N PRO A 567 -25.64 3.13 14.94
CA PRO A 567 -26.17 3.90 16.06
C PRO A 567 -25.82 3.29 17.42
N ILE A 568 -25.64 4.13 18.42
CA ILE A 568 -25.42 3.74 19.81
C ILE A 568 -26.72 3.87 20.58
N ASP A 569 -26.94 3.01 21.57
CA ASP A 569 -28.08 3.04 22.46
C ASP A 569 -28.16 4.36 23.25
N ASN A 570 -29.37 4.90 23.41
CA ASN A 570 -29.59 6.19 24.10
C ASN A 570 -29.12 6.17 25.54
N ASN A 571 -29.28 5.05 26.28
CA ASN A 571 -28.80 4.96 27.66
C ASN A 571 -27.27 5.09 27.70
N GLN A 572 -26.57 4.50 26.73
CA GLN A 572 -25.12 4.63 26.62
C GLN A 572 -24.70 6.06 26.26
N LEU A 573 -25.47 6.76 25.42
CA LEU A 573 -25.23 8.18 25.13
C LEU A 573 -25.44 9.05 26.37
N ASP A 574 -26.50 8.79 27.13
CA ASP A 574 -26.78 9.51 28.38
C ASP A 574 -25.68 9.28 29.42
N GLU A 575 -25.19 8.04 29.58
CA GLU A 575 -24.05 7.72 30.46
C GLU A 575 -22.76 8.44 30.06
N LEU A 576 -22.60 8.76 28.80
CA LEU A 576 -21.45 9.49 28.24
C LEU A 576 -21.66 11.00 28.22
N GLY A 577 -22.83 11.50 28.59
CA GLY A 577 -23.20 12.93 28.51
C GLY A 577 -23.27 13.44 27.06
N LEU A 578 -23.56 12.56 26.09
CA LEU A 578 -23.57 12.85 24.64
C LEU A 578 -25.00 12.90 24.09
N ARG A 579 -25.17 13.67 23.02
CA ARG A 579 -26.40 13.73 22.24
C ARG A 579 -26.08 13.70 20.74
N THR A 580 -26.83 12.95 19.98
CA THR A 580 -26.85 13.04 18.53
C THR A 580 -27.73 14.22 18.10
N LYS A 581 -27.33 14.94 17.03
CA LYS A 581 -28.11 16.00 16.41
C LYS A 581 -29.28 15.46 15.62
#